data_bf58ae1cc8562648435703dbcd0028d5
#
_entry.id   bf58ae1cc8562648435703dbcd0028d5
#
_cell.length_a   1.000
_cell.length_b   1.000
_cell.length_c   1.000
_cell.angle_alpha   90.00
_cell.angle_beta   90.00
_cell.angle_gamma   90.00
#
_symmetry.space_group_name_H-M   'P 1'
#
loop_
_entity.id
_entity.type
_entity.pdbx_description
1 polymer ?
#
loop_
_entity_poly.entity_id
_entity_poly.type
_entity_poly.pdbx_seq_one_letter_code
_entity_poly.pdbx_strand_id
1 'polypeptide(L)'
;MALFARVLINLHLSQPTISGYFCGLILPNMNVLVVGSGGREHALSHKIVQSTQCEKLFIAPGNGGTAALGENVALDIENAAEVAAFVKAHAIDIVVIGPEAPLVAGVHDGLKTFPELEDLVVVGPRQAAAELEGSKDFAKEFMMRHHIPTAAYQTFTKDTLEQGQTFLETLDAPYVLKADGLAAGKGVLIIEDLDEAKEELKNMLVDAKFGDASSRVVIEEFLAGIEFSIFALTDGKGGYALLPEAKDYKRIGEGDTGLNTGGMGAVSPVPFFDAALRERTVREIIEPTIQGLVKDNLPYQGFVFFGLINTTKGPKVIEYNVRMGDPETEVVIPRLETDIIDLFVAMHNGTLDQLSVAVNPQTAATVMAVSGGYPGAYEKGKAIHGLGDFEGTTVYHAGTKPGEVITTSGGRVMAFTSFGADKDEALAKSYAALKEVSFDGMNYRTDIGFDL
;
A
#
# COMPACT_ATOMS: atom_id res chain seq x y z
N MET A 1 42.72 -62.46 -38.39
CA MET A 1 41.93 -61.40 -39.04
C MET A 1 40.67 -61.23 -38.26
N ALA A 2 40.62 -60.17 -37.52
CA ALA A 2 39.69 -59.92 -36.41
C ALA A 2 38.37 -59.29 -36.92
N LEU A 3 37.26 -59.85 -36.41
CA LEU A 3 35.93 -59.27 -36.57
C LEU A 3 35.57 -58.60 -35.22
N PHE A 4 35.46 -57.25 -35.20
CA PHE A 4 34.95 -56.49 -34.03
C PHE A 4 33.44 -56.33 -34.13
N ALA A 5 32.70 -56.95 -33.22
CA ALA A 5 31.29 -56.71 -33.03
C ALA A 5 31.10 -55.49 -32.06
N ARG A 6 30.37 -54.45 -32.54
CA ARG A 6 29.93 -53.33 -31.73
C ARG A 6 28.69 -53.73 -30.92
N VAL A 7 28.80 -53.70 -29.58
CA VAL A 7 27.64 -53.74 -28.66
C VAL A 7 27.28 -52.29 -28.31
N LEU A 8 26.10 -51.85 -28.77
CA LEU A 8 25.48 -50.62 -28.36
C LEU A 8 24.80 -50.82 -26.99
N ILE A 9 25.37 -50.25 -25.94
CA ILE A 9 24.72 -50.17 -24.62
C ILE A 9 23.92 -48.87 -24.60
N ASN A 10 22.59 -48.97 -24.64
CA ASN A 10 21.67 -47.88 -24.34
C ASN A 10 21.69 -47.60 -22.83
N LEU A 11 22.37 -46.55 -22.42
CA LEU A 11 22.25 -45.97 -21.11
C LEU A 11 21.08 -44.98 -21.12
N HIS A 12 19.94 -45.44 -20.59
CA HIS A 12 18.86 -44.56 -20.16
C HIS A 12 19.37 -43.81 -18.90
N LEU A 13 19.77 -42.57 -19.11
CA LEU A 13 19.95 -41.65 -17.98
C LEU A 13 18.56 -41.18 -17.56
N SER A 14 18.00 -41.77 -16.53
CA SER A 14 16.90 -41.26 -15.77
C SER A 14 17.41 -40.00 -15.03
N GLN A 15 16.86 -38.83 -15.37
CA GLN A 15 17.06 -37.63 -14.58
C GLN A 15 16.53 -37.87 -13.15
N PRO A 16 17.28 -37.54 -12.11
CA PRO A 16 16.70 -37.52 -10.77
C PRO A 16 15.75 -36.35 -10.68
N THR A 17 14.45 -36.63 -10.54
CA THR A 17 13.49 -35.68 -9.98
C THR A 17 13.96 -35.34 -8.57
N ILE A 18 14.55 -34.17 -8.42
CA ILE A 18 14.80 -33.58 -7.10
C ILE A 18 13.42 -33.14 -6.58
N SER A 19 12.68 -34.07 -6.02
CA SER A 19 11.63 -33.79 -5.06
C SER A 19 12.35 -33.33 -3.79
N GLY A 20 12.58 -32.03 -3.68
CA GLY A 20 13.05 -31.44 -2.45
C GLY A 20 11.98 -31.66 -1.38
N TYR A 21 12.17 -32.67 -0.55
CA TYR A 21 11.49 -32.73 0.74
C TYR A 21 11.96 -31.48 1.53
N PHE A 22 11.19 -30.42 1.49
CA PHE A 22 11.20 -29.46 2.59
C PHE A 22 10.80 -30.28 3.82
N CYS A 23 11.78 -30.63 4.62
CA CYS A 23 11.56 -31.13 5.97
C CYS A 23 10.79 -30.01 6.66
N GLY A 24 9.49 -30.24 6.89
CA GLY A 24 8.62 -29.25 7.53
C GLY A 24 9.18 -28.96 8.92
N LEU A 25 9.96 -27.92 9.03
CA LEU A 25 10.09 -27.20 10.27
C LEU A 25 8.66 -26.70 10.54
N ILE A 26 7.99 -27.32 11.49
CA ILE A 26 6.77 -26.78 12.07
C ILE A 26 7.23 -25.47 12.69
N LEU A 27 7.00 -24.36 11.97
CA LEU A 27 7.22 -23.03 12.56
C LEU A 27 6.29 -22.94 13.77
N PRO A 28 6.75 -22.39 14.89
CA PRO A 28 5.90 -22.22 16.07
C PRO A 28 4.69 -21.38 15.69
N ASN A 29 3.54 -21.68 16.27
CA ASN A 29 2.37 -20.82 16.18
C ASN A 29 2.73 -19.42 16.67
N MET A 30 2.35 -18.39 15.91
CA MET A 30 2.75 -17.00 16.13
C MET A 30 1.57 -16.14 16.56
N ASN A 31 1.81 -15.28 17.54
CA ASN A 31 0.91 -14.22 17.91
C ASN A 31 1.22 -12.98 17.06
N VAL A 32 0.21 -12.43 16.41
CA VAL A 32 0.36 -11.30 15.49
C VAL A 32 -0.39 -10.08 16.01
N LEU A 33 0.23 -8.92 15.97
CA LEU A 33 -0.39 -7.61 16.20
C LEU A 33 -0.44 -6.83 14.88
N VAL A 34 -1.63 -6.50 14.41
CA VAL A 34 -1.84 -5.55 13.31
C VAL A 34 -2.16 -4.19 13.89
N VAL A 35 -1.34 -3.19 13.55
CA VAL A 35 -1.50 -1.81 14.00
C VAL A 35 -2.28 -1.04 12.94
N GLY A 36 -3.42 -0.43 13.32
CA GLY A 36 -4.30 0.36 12.47
C GLY A 36 -5.77 -0.09 12.54
N SER A 37 -6.64 0.57 11.78
CA SER A 37 -8.10 0.38 11.83
C SER A 37 -8.81 0.53 10.48
N GLY A 38 -8.07 0.69 9.38
CA GLY A 38 -8.60 0.89 8.03
C GLY A 38 -9.01 -0.41 7.33
N GLY A 39 -9.46 -0.28 6.10
CA GLY A 39 -9.76 -1.41 5.21
C GLY A 39 -8.51 -2.24 4.91
N ARG A 40 -7.38 -1.58 4.74
CA ARG A 40 -6.06 -2.19 4.60
C ARG A 40 -5.74 -3.13 5.75
N GLU A 41 -5.90 -2.67 6.99
CA GLU A 41 -5.62 -3.50 8.18
C GLU A 41 -6.62 -4.65 8.30
N HIS A 42 -7.87 -4.44 7.90
CA HIS A 42 -8.85 -5.51 7.86
C HIS A 42 -8.47 -6.57 6.80
N ALA A 43 -8.06 -6.17 5.59
CA ALA A 43 -7.65 -7.10 4.55
C ALA A 43 -6.38 -7.88 4.93
N LEU A 44 -5.39 -7.21 5.54
CA LEU A 44 -4.20 -7.87 6.10
C LEU A 44 -4.59 -8.87 7.20
N SER A 45 -5.45 -8.46 8.14
CA SER A 45 -5.93 -9.33 9.23
C SER A 45 -6.67 -10.56 8.69
N HIS A 46 -7.52 -10.37 7.67
CA HIS A 46 -8.25 -11.45 7.01
C HIS A 46 -7.30 -12.46 6.32
N LYS A 47 -6.18 -11.98 5.77
CA LYS A 47 -5.15 -12.85 5.18
C LYS A 47 -4.33 -13.57 6.23
N ILE A 48 -3.97 -12.90 7.32
CA ILE A 48 -3.16 -13.46 8.41
C ILE A 48 -3.88 -14.63 9.08
N VAL A 49 -5.19 -14.53 9.36
CA VAL A 49 -5.95 -15.62 10.00
C VAL A 49 -6.15 -16.84 9.11
N GLN A 50 -5.87 -16.77 7.81
CA GLN A 50 -5.86 -17.91 6.91
C GLN A 50 -4.60 -18.76 7.06
N SER A 51 -3.54 -18.22 7.65
CA SER A 51 -2.30 -18.95 7.92
C SER A 51 -2.50 -19.93 9.07
N THR A 52 -2.05 -21.17 8.88
CA THR A 52 -2.02 -22.18 9.95
C THR A 52 -0.98 -21.85 11.02
N GLN A 53 -0.11 -20.89 10.80
CA GLN A 53 0.91 -20.41 11.72
C GLN A 53 0.39 -19.31 12.65
N CYS A 54 -0.77 -18.69 12.35
CA CYS A 54 -1.38 -17.68 13.22
C CYS A 54 -2.09 -18.34 14.40
N GLU A 55 -1.56 -18.17 15.62
CA GLU A 55 -2.23 -18.64 16.84
C GLU A 55 -3.24 -17.63 17.37
N LYS A 56 -2.81 -16.39 17.50
CA LYS A 56 -3.67 -15.29 17.95
C LYS A 56 -3.43 -14.05 17.10
N LEU A 57 -4.52 -13.36 16.79
CA LEU A 57 -4.48 -12.07 16.11
C LEU A 57 -5.04 -10.98 17.03
N PHE A 58 -4.25 -9.92 17.21
CA PHE A 58 -4.66 -8.69 17.87
C PHE A 58 -4.65 -7.54 16.85
N ILE A 59 -5.60 -6.62 16.94
CA ILE A 59 -5.70 -5.47 16.02
C ILE A 59 -5.86 -4.19 16.85
N ALA A 60 -5.00 -3.22 16.68
CA ALA A 60 -4.94 -1.99 17.46
C ALA A 60 -5.12 -0.72 16.60
N PRO A 61 -6.20 0.06 16.76
CA PRO A 61 -7.36 -0.23 17.60
C PRO A 61 -8.40 -1.15 16.96
N GLY A 62 -8.23 -1.51 15.66
CA GLY A 62 -9.19 -2.28 14.89
C GLY A 62 -10.48 -1.49 14.56
N ASN A 63 -11.45 -2.18 13.98
CA ASN A 63 -12.73 -1.62 13.54
C ASN A 63 -13.90 -2.58 13.76
N GLY A 64 -15.08 -2.27 13.22
CA GLY A 64 -16.29 -3.07 13.38
C GLY A 64 -16.22 -4.47 12.75
N GLY A 65 -15.35 -4.69 11.77
CA GLY A 65 -15.19 -5.97 11.08
C GLY A 65 -14.03 -6.81 11.63
N THR A 66 -12.96 -6.18 12.07
CA THR A 66 -11.77 -6.89 12.57
C THR A 66 -12.03 -7.69 13.84
N ALA A 67 -13.04 -7.31 14.64
CA ALA A 67 -13.44 -8.05 15.83
C ALA A 67 -13.94 -9.49 15.56
N ALA A 68 -14.31 -9.80 14.31
CA ALA A 68 -14.66 -11.16 13.90
C ALA A 68 -13.43 -12.02 13.55
N LEU A 69 -12.29 -11.40 13.32
CA LEU A 69 -11.05 -12.06 12.93
C LEU A 69 -10.08 -12.26 14.10
N GLY A 70 -10.10 -11.36 15.07
CA GLY A 70 -9.18 -11.37 16.21
C GLY A 70 -9.65 -10.44 17.32
N GLU A 71 -8.78 -10.16 18.27
CA GLU A 71 -9.08 -9.28 19.40
C GLU A 71 -8.72 -7.82 19.08
N ASN A 72 -9.72 -6.94 19.07
CA ASN A 72 -9.47 -5.51 18.96
C ASN A 72 -8.98 -4.97 20.32
N VAL A 73 -7.85 -4.25 20.31
CA VAL A 73 -7.21 -3.75 21.53
C VAL A 73 -6.98 -2.24 21.45
N ALA A 74 -7.30 -1.54 22.52
CA ALA A 74 -7.07 -0.10 22.59
C ALA A 74 -5.61 0.18 22.96
N LEU A 75 -4.85 0.73 22.00
CA LEU A 75 -3.46 1.16 22.19
C LEU A 75 -3.28 2.54 21.57
N ASP A 76 -2.42 3.36 22.15
CA ASP A 76 -1.82 4.49 21.44
C ASP A 76 -0.74 3.94 20.50
N ILE A 77 -1.13 3.81 19.22
CA ILE A 77 -0.30 3.15 18.19
C ILE A 77 0.92 3.98 17.76
N GLU A 78 1.01 5.24 18.14
CA GLU A 78 2.19 6.10 17.90
C GLU A 78 3.12 6.12 19.12
N ASN A 79 2.71 5.53 20.25
CA ASN A 79 3.51 5.40 21.46
C ASN A 79 4.25 4.06 21.49
N ALA A 80 5.51 4.06 21.06
CA ALA A 80 6.34 2.86 20.99
C ALA A 80 6.47 2.12 22.35
N ALA A 81 6.44 2.83 23.49
CA ALA A 81 6.54 2.22 24.80
C ALA A 81 5.26 1.44 25.17
N GLU A 82 4.09 1.97 24.81
CA GLU A 82 2.81 1.29 25.02
C GLU A 82 2.69 0.07 24.13
N VAL A 83 3.05 0.19 22.83
CA VAL A 83 3.10 -0.95 21.93
C VAL A 83 4.08 -2.02 22.42
N ALA A 84 5.28 -1.65 22.87
CA ALA A 84 6.27 -2.60 23.42
C ALA A 84 5.77 -3.31 24.68
N ALA A 85 5.07 -2.59 25.57
CA ALA A 85 4.47 -3.20 26.75
C ALA A 85 3.42 -4.26 26.38
N PHE A 86 2.57 -3.96 25.39
CA PHE A 86 1.58 -4.90 24.88
C PHE A 86 2.25 -6.12 24.22
N VAL A 87 3.24 -5.89 23.34
CA VAL A 87 4.01 -6.95 22.66
C VAL A 87 4.58 -7.94 23.69
N LYS A 88 5.21 -7.44 24.76
CA LYS A 88 5.78 -8.27 25.82
C LYS A 88 4.71 -9.02 26.63
N ALA A 89 3.62 -8.35 27.00
CA ALA A 89 2.56 -8.94 27.81
C ALA A 89 1.82 -10.08 27.10
N HIS A 90 1.70 -10.01 25.76
CA HIS A 90 0.97 -10.97 24.94
C HIS A 90 1.86 -11.89 24.11
N ALA A 91 3.19 -11.86 24.33
CA ALA A 91 4.18 -12.65 23.59
C ALA A 91 3.94 -12.55 22.07
N ILE A 92 3.87 -11.31 21.54
CA ILE A 92 3.69 -11.05 20.13
C ILE A 92 4.99 -11.36 19.39
N ASP A 93 4.90 -12.15 18.32
CA ASP A 93 6.02 -12.56 17.47
C ASP A 93 6.15 -11.64 16.24
N ILE A 94 5.02 -11.14 15.73
CA ILE A 94 4.97 -10.29 14.52
C ILE A 94 4.13 -9.04 14.79
N VAL A 95 4.68 -7.86 14.48
CA VAL A 95 3.95 -6.58 14.45
C VAL A 95 3.87 -6.11 13.00
N VAL A 96 2.65 -5.89 12.48
CA VAL A 96 2.41 -5.35 11.15
C VAL A 96 1.88 -3.93 11.30
N ILE A 97 2.65 -2.93 10.87
CA ILE A 97 2.26 -1.52 10.98
C ILE A 97 1.58 -1.11 9.68
N GLY A 98 0.26 -0.89 9.76
CA GLY A 98 -0.56 -0.56 8.59
C GLY A 98 -0.48 0.92 8.17
N PRO A 99 -0.75 1.91 9.06
CA PRO A 99 -0.75 3.33 8.72
C PRO A 99 0.66 3.96 8.76
N GLU A 100 0.82 5.09 8.09
CA GLU A 100 2.07 5.84 8.00
C GLU A 100 2.47 6.55 9.30
N ALA A 101 1.50 7.04 10.07
CA ALA A 101 1.77 7.85 11.26
C ALA A 101 2.66 7.15 12.29
N PRO A 102 2.42 5.90 12.71
CA PRO A 102 3.30 5.18 13.62
C PRO A 102 4.71 4.92 13.04
N LEU A 103 4.84 4.80 11.72
CA LEU A 103 6.13 4.61 11.05
C LEU A 103 6.97 5.88 11.12
N VAL A 104 6.37 7.02 10.78
CA VAL A 104 7.03 8.34 10.88
C VAL A 104 7.29 8.73 12.34
N ALA A 105 6.42 8.33 13.27
CA ALA A 105 6.65 8.50 14.72
C ALA A 105 7.79 7.62 15.27
N GLY A 106 8.30 6.66 14.47
CA GLY A 106 9.44 5.82 14.86
C GLY A 106 9.09 4.66 15.80
N VAL A 107 7.87 4.15 15.71
CA VAL A 107 7.43 3.00 16.55
C VAL A 107 8.31 1.78 16.33
N HIS A 108 8.73 1.49 15.08
CA HIS A 108 9.68 0.40 14.81
C HIS A 108 11.00 0.58 15.58
N ASP A 109 11.59 1.78 15.50
CA ASP A 109 12.83 2.09 16.21
C ASP A 109 12.66 1.95 17.73
N GLY A 110 11.56 2.47 18.25
CA GLY A 110 11.23 2.37 19.65
C GLY A 110 11.09 0.92 20.15
N LEU A 111 10.46 0.04 19.37
CA LEU A 111 10.38 -1.40 19.68
C LEU A 111 11.77 -2.04 19.76
N LYS A 112 12.68 -1.67 18.85
CA LYS A 112 14.04 -2.22 18.79
C LYS A 112 15.00 -1.62 19.84
N THR A 113 14.55 -0.68 20.69
CA THR A 113 15.33 -0.25 21.86
C THR A 113 15.30 -1.26 23.01
N PHE A 114 14.35 -2.19 23.01
CA PHE A 114 14.21 -3.23 24.01
C PHE A 114 14.97 -4.50 23.59
N PRO A 115 16.05 -4.91 24.31
CA PRO A 115 16.84 -6.07 23.92
C PRO A 115 16.03 -7.37 23.83
N GLU A 116 14.99 -7.52 24.64
CA GLU A 116 14.09 -8.66 24.64
C GLU A 116 13.17 -8.73 23.41
N LEU A 117 13.14 -7.69 22.59
CA LEU A 117 12.38 -7.61 21.32
C LEU A 117 13.29 -7.61 20.08
N GLU A 118 14.56 -8.02 20.23
CA GLU A 118 15.50 -8.06 19.11
C GLU A 118 14.99 -8.97 17.98
N ASP A 119 14.45 -10.14 18.34
CA ASP A 119 13.93 -11.14 17.39
C ASP A 119 12.48 -10.87 16.94
N LEU A 120 11.83 -9.81 17.45
CA LEU A 120 10.48 -9.42 17.03
C LEU A 120 10.47 -9.11 15.52
N VAL A 121 9.58 -9.76 14.78
CA VAL A 121 9.34 -9.42 13.36
C VAL A 121 8.51 -8.14 13.30
N VAL A 122 9.06 -7.08 12.70
CA VAL A 122 8.32 -5.82 12.49
C VAL A 122 8.19 -5.56 11.00
N VAL A 123 6.96 -5.55 10.50
CA VAL A 123 6.63 -5.24 9.12
C VAL A 123 6.32 -3.76 9.01
N GLY A 124 7.30 -2.99 8.58
CA GLY A 124 7.30 -1.55 8.45
C GLY A 124 8.73 -0.99 8.57
N PRO A 125 9.10 0.05 7.82
CA PRO A 125 10.44 0.63 7.88
C PRO A 125 10.73 1.28 9.24
N ARG A 126 12.00 1.55 9.50
CA ARG A 126 12.41 2.47 10.56
C ARG A 126 12.16 3.91 10.16
N GLN A 127 12.13 4.81 11.14
CA GLN A 127 11.80 6.22 10.98
C GLN A 127 12.58 6.90 9.85
N ALA A 128 13.91 6.67 9.78
CA ALA A 128 14.74 7.27 8.72
C ALA A 128 14.31 6.87 7.30
N ALA A 129 13.83 5.64 7.10
CA ALA A 129 13.34 5.17 5.82
C ALA A 129 11.85 5.55 5.58
N ALA A 130 11.09 5.78 6.66
CA ALA A 130 9.72 6.28 6.58
C ALA A 130 9.64 7.71 6.01
N GLU A 131 10.75 8.46 5.99
CA GLU A 131 10.86 9.76 5.32
C GLU A 131 10.58 9.69 3.80
N LEU A 132 10.67 8.51 3.16
CA LEU A 132 10.26 8.35 1.76
C LEU A 132 8.77 8.66 1.52
N GLU A 133 7.91 8.51 2.55
CA GLU A 133 6.50 8.96 2.52
C GLU A 133 6.32 10.26 3.30
N GLY A 134 7.08 10.42 4.40
CA GLY A 134 6.99 11.57 5.31
C GLY A 134 7.42 12.88 4.66
N SER A 135 8.37 12.85 3.73
CA SER A 135 8.87 14.03 3.00
C SER A 135 8.98 13.75 1.50
N LYS A 136 8.23 14.52 0.71
CA LYS A 136 8.30 14.43 -0.76
C LYS A 136 9.63 14.92 -1.30
N ASP A 137 10.21 15.94 -0.65
CA ASP A 137 11.54 16.47 -0.97
C ASP A 137 12.60 15.38 -0.77
N PHE A 138 12.60 14.70 0.38
CA PHE A 138 13.49 13.56 0.65
C PHE A 138 13.33 12.45 -0.40
N ALA A 139 12.09 12.08 -0.73
CA ALA A 139 11.81 11.07 -1.75
C ALA A 139 12.35 11.47 -3.13
N LYS A 140 12.18 12.74 -3.51
CA LYS A 140 12.71 13.27 -4.78
C LYS A 140 14.24 13.27 -4.81
N GLU A 141 14.89 13.72 -3.75
CA GLU A 141 16.35 13.66 -3.63
C GLU A 141 16.87 12.22 -3.69
N PHE A 142 16.20 11.28 -3.03
CA PHE A 142 16.50 9.85 -3.10
C PHE A 142 16.40 9.34 -4.54
N MET A 143 15.30 9.63 -5.25
CA MET A 143 15.12 9.22 -6.65
C MET A 143 16.20 9.79 -7.56
N MET A 144 16.58 11.04 -7.37
CA MET A 144 17.66 11.67 -8.14
C MET A 144 19.02 11.02 -7.90
N ARG A 145 19.38 10.75 -6.65
CA ARG A 145 20.66 10.09 -6.29
C ARG A 145 20.79 8.70 -6.89
N HIS A 146 19.67 7.99 -7.00
CA HIS A 146 19.63 6.61 -7.50
C HIS A 146 19.16 6.48 -8.94
N HIS A 147 19.06 7.61 -9.67
CA HIS A 147 18.67 7.67 -11.08
C HIS A 147 17.31 7.02 -11.38
N ILE A 148 16.37 7.10 -10.42
CA ILE A 148 15.02 6.56 -10.55
C ILE A 148 14.16 7.54 -11.34
N PRO A 149 13.47 7.12 -12.42
CA PRO A 149 12.64 7.99 -13.23
C PRO A 149 11.47 8.61 -12.43
N THR A 150 11.41 9.93 -12.39
CA THR A 150 10.33 10.70 -11.76
C THR A 150 10.11 12.01 -12.50
N ALA A 151 9.13 12.82 -12.08
CA ALA A 151 8.90 14.16 -12.59
C ALA A 151 10.08 15.08 -12.28
N ALA A 152 10.42 15.98 -13.21
CA ALA A 152 11.31 17.10 -12.91
C ALA A 152 10.67 17.96 -11.81
N TYR A 153 11.48 18.41 -10.86
CA TYR A 153 10.97 19.12 -9.69
C TYR A 153 11.93 20.16 -9.14
N GLN A 154 11.41 21.05 -8.32
CA GLN A 154 12.20 21.89 -7.42
C GLN A 154 11.41 22.18 -6.15
N THR A 155 12.13 22.27 -5.01
CA THR A 155 11.53 22.53 -3.71
C THR A 155 11.75 23.97 -3.28
N PHE A 156 10.69 24.56 -2.71
CA PHE A 156 10.66 25.95 -2.28
C PHE A 156 10.17 26.10 -0.86
N THR A 157 10.65 27.14 -0.19
CA THR A 157 10.24 27.57 1.15
C THR A 157 9.67 28.98 1.11
N LYS A 158 9.16 29.47 2.23
CA LYS A 158 8.71 30.86 2.35
C LYS A 158 9.79 31.85 1.90
N ASP A 159 11.06 31.59 2.22
CA ASP A 159 12.18 32.48 1.88
C ASP A 159 12.54 32.46 0.38
N THR A 160 12.08 31.43 -0.34
CA THR A 160 12.34 31.26 -1.79
C THR A 160 11.07 31.36 -2.64
N LEU A 161 9.99 31.98 -2.11
CA LEU A 161 8.69 32.10 -2.80
C LEU A 161 8.82 32.74 -4.19
N GLU A 162 9.55 33.86 -4.33
CA GLU A 162 9.75 34.56 -5.62
C GLU A 162 10.45 33.63 -6.64
N GLN A 163 11.42 32.81 -6.19
CA GLN A 163 12.09 31.85 -7.03
C GLN A 163 11.12 30.74 -7.47
N GLY A 164 10.22 30.30 -6.57
CA GLY A 164 9.17 29.32 -6.88
C GLY A 164 8.19 29.84 -7.92
N GLN A 165 7.76 31.11 -7.81
CA GLN A 165 6.91 31.76 -8.81
C GLN A 165 7.60 31.86 -10.17
N THR A 166 8.90 32.15 -10.18
CA THR A 166 9.71 32.22 -11.41
C THR A 166 9.87 30.80 -12.01
N PHE A 167 10.04 29.79 -11.17
CA PHE A 167 10.13 28.39 -11.64
C PHE A 167 8.82 27.93 -12.32
N LEU A 168 7.66 28.30 -11.78
CA LEU A 168 6.36 28.03 -12.41
C LEU A 168 6.30 28.59 -13.84
N GLU A 169 6.89 29.76 -14.12
CA GLU A 169 6.94 30.36 -15.48
C GLU A 169 7.75 29.50 -16.48
N THR A 170 8.58 28.60 -15.99
CA THR A 170 9.40 27.70 -16.84
C THR A 170 8.73 26.40 -17.17
N LEU A 171 7.58 26.11 -16.57
CA LEU A 171 6.82 24.87 -16.74
C LEU A 171 5.62 25.10 -17.68
N ASP A 172 5.17 24.03 -18.31
CA ASP A 172 3.90 23.99 -19.02
C ASP A 172 2.77 23.57 -18.08
N ALA A 173 1.56 24.13 -18.28
CA ALA A 173 0.37 23.71 -17.55
C ALA A 173 -0.03 22.25 -17.88
N PRO A 174 -0.65 21.53 -16.95
CA PRO A 174 -1.01 21.93 -15.58
C PRO A 174 0.19 21.99 -14.63
N TYR A 175 0.12 22.86 -13.64
CA TYR A 175 1.15 23.02 -12.60
C TYR A 175 0.85 22.12 -11.42
N VAL A 176 1.85 21.37 -10.93
CA VAL A 176 1.70 20.44 -9.79
C VAL A 176 2.43 21.00 -8.58
N LEU A 177 1.68 21.33 -7.53
CA LEU A 177 2.21 21.81 -6.25
C LEU A 177 1.89 20.78 -5.16
N LYS A 178 2.92 20.32 -4.43
CA LYS A 178 2.78 19.33 -3.37
C LYS A 178 3.33 19.86 -2.05
N ALA A 179 2.51 19.90 -0.99
CA ALA A 179 3.00 20.13 0.36
C ALA A 179 3.92 18.99 0.76
N ASP A 180 5.07 19.29 1.39
CA ASP A 180 6.14 18.29 1.61
C ASP A 180 5.77 17.25 2.67
N GLY A 181 5.04 17.60 3.72
CA GLY A 181 4.67 16.68 4.79
C GLY A 181 3.44 15.80 4.49
N LEU A 182 3.08 14.98 5.49
CA LEU A 182 1.84 14.19 5.46
C LEU A 182 0.62 15.12 5.45
N ALA A 183 -0.22 15.02 4.43
CA ALA A 183 -1.42 15.84 4.26
C ALA A 183 -2.66 15.02 3.87
N ALA A 184 -2.68 13.71 4.18
CA ALA A 184 -3.79 12.80 3.92
C ALA A 184 -4.34 12.88 2.47
N GLY A 185 -3.45 12.97 1.47
CA GLY A 185 -3.82 13.10 0.06
C GLY A 185 -4.35 14.48 -0.37
N LYS A 186 -4.49 15.43 0.56
CA LYS A 186 -5.05 16.78 0.28
C LYS A 186 -3.99 17.80 -0.09
N GLY A 187 -2.72 17.53 0.16
CA GLY A 187 -1.59 18.44 -0.06
C GLY A 187 -1.11 18.53 -1.50
N VAL A 188 -1.82 17.97 -2.48
CA VAL A 188 -1.48 17.98 -3.90
C VAL A 188 -2.49 18.81 -4.66
N LEU A 189 -2.02 19.85 -5.34
CA LEU A 189 -2.82 20.72 -6.19
C LEU A 189 -2.35 20.59 -7.65
N ILE A 190 -3.29 20.45 -8.57
CA ILE A 190 -3.04 20.45 -10.02
C ILE A 190 -3.84 21.62 -10.59
N ILE A 191 -3.16 22.59 -11.18
CA ILE A 191 -3.71 23.92 -11.50
C ILE A 191 -3.39 24.24 -12.96
N GLU A 192 -4.41 24.67 -13.71
CA GLU A 192 -4.26 24.97 -15.14
C GLU A 192 -3.78 26.42 -15.39
N ASP A 193 -4.10 27.34 -14.50
CA ASP A 193 -3.78 28.77 -14.64
C ASP A 193 -2.50 29.12 -13.87
N LEU A 194 -1.58 29.86 -14.51
CA LEU A 194 -0.30 30.24 -13.92
C LEU A 194 -0.46 31.20 -12.74
N ASP A 195 -1.37 32.19 -12.86
CA ASP A 195 -1.54 33.20 -11.81
C ASP A 195 -2.20 32.56 -10.58
N GLU A 196 -3.15 31.63 -10.80
CA GLU A 196 -3.73 30.78 -9.73
C GLU A 196 -2.65 29.92 -9.08
N ALA A 197 -1.76 29.27 -9.86
CA ALA A 197 -0.67 28.46 -9.33
C ALA A 197 0.30 29.27 -8.45
N LYS A 198 0.62 30.50 -8.85
CA LYS A 198 1.46 31.44 -8.06
C LYS A 198 0.79 31.89 -6.76
N GLU A 199 -0.51 32.15 -6.78
CA GLU A 199 -1.26 32.50 -5.57
C GLU A 199 -1.39 31.33 -4.62
N GLU A 200 -1.66 30.12 -5.16
CA GLU A 200 -1.73 28.90 -4.35
C GLU A 200 -0.36 28.54 -3.73
N LEU A 201 0.74 28.73 -4.46
CA LEU A 201 2.08 28.56 -3.89
C LEU A 201 2.29 29.50 -2.67
N LYS A 202 1.84 30.74 -2.78
CA LYS A 202 1.89 31.73 -1.69
C LYS A 202 0.99 31.27 -0.53
N ASN A 203 -0.26 30.86 -0.78
CA ASN A 203 -1.19 30.36 0.23
C ASN A 203 -0.61 29.16 0.98
N MET A 204 0.08 28.26 0.28
CA MET A 204 0.74 27.12 0.89
C MET A 204 1.91 27.56 1.78
N LEU A 205 2.87 28.33 1.26
CA LEU A 205 4.13 28.65 1.93
C LEU A 205 3.98 29.75 3.00
N VAL A 206 3.11 30.75 2.79
CA VAL A 206 2.98 31.91 3.68
C VAL A 206 1.84 31.73 4.67
N ASP A 207 0.68 31.28 4.18
CA ASP A 207 -0.54 31.16 4.98
C ASP A 207 -0.68 29.76 5.60
N ALA A 208 0.31 28.88 5.39
CA ALA A 208 0.38 27.53 5.94
C ALA A 208 -0.91 26.73 5.71
N LYS A 209 -1.45 26.75 4.48
CA LYS A 209 -2.73 26.13 4.08
C LYS A 209 -2.89 24.67 4.57
N PHE A 210 -1.79 23.93 4.67
CA PHE A 210 -1.76 22.56 5.16
C PHE A 210 -0.95 22.40 6.47
N GLY A 211 -0.89 23.46 7.30
CA GLY A 211 -0.13 23.47 8.53
C GLY A 211 1.38 23.30 8.32
N ASP A 212 2.04 22.57 9.20
CA ASP A 212 3.51 22.34 9.14
C ASP A 212 3.95 21.64 7.84
N ALA A 213 3.09 20.86 7.20
CA ALA A 213 3.36 20.25 5.91
C ALA A 213 3.62 21.27 4.79
N SER A 214 3.12 22.52 4.96
CA SER A 214 3.34 23.63 4.02
C SER A 214 4.64 24.40 4.26
N SER A 215 5.50 23.99 5.19
CA SER A 215 6.80 24.66 5.40
C SER A 215 7.71 24.58 4.17
N ARG A 216 7.51 23.57 3.34
CA ARG A 216 8.11 23.38 2.02
C ARG A 216 7.06 22.95 1.00
N VAL A 217 7.23 23.38 -0.24
CA VAL A 217 6.39 22.96 -1.38
C VAL A 217 7.28 22.45 -2.49
N VAL A 218 7.00 21.24 -2.95
CA VAL A 218 7.61 20.64 -4.14
C VAL A 218 6.76 21.00 -5.35
N ILE A 219 7.35 21.69 -6.31
CA ILE A 219 6.73 21.97 -7.62
C ILE A 219 7.27 20.96 -8.61
N GLU A 220 6.38 20.29 -9.34
CA GLU A 220 6.73 19.25 -10.31
C GLU A 220 6.18 19.55 -11.70
N GLU A 221 6.86 19.01 -12.73
CA GLU A 221 6.24 18.89 -14.06
C GLU A 221 5.02 17.97 -13.98
N PHE A 222 3.99 18.29 -14.73
CA PHE A 222 2.85 17.38 -14.87
C PHE A 222 3.22 16.16 -15.71
N LEU A 223 2.92 14.99 -15.20
CA LEU A 223 3.12 13.73 -15.93
C LEU A 223 1.79 13.28 -16.54
N ALA A 224 1.76 13.15 -17.87
CA ALA A 224 0.62 12.61 -18.60
C ALA A 224 0.79 11.10 -18.83
N GLY A 225 -0.22 10.31 -18.45
CA GLY A 225 -0.19 8.85 -18.58
C GLY A 225 -1.30 8.17 -17.79
N ILE A 226 -1.19 6.86 -17.64
CA ILE A 226 -2.13 6.06 -16.84
C ILE A 226 -1.44 5.68 -15.53
N GLU A 227 -2.07 6.05 -14.40
CA GLU A 227 -1.57 5.72 -13.07
C GLU A 227 -1.81 4.25 -12.73
N PHE A 228 -0.89 3.66 -11.97
CA PHE A 228 -0.99 2.33 -11.38
C PHE A 228 -0.05 2.20 -10.20
N SER A 229 -0.26 1.18 -9.39
CA SER A 229 0.52 0.93 -8.18
C SER A 229 1.18 -0.45 -8.24
N ILE A 230 2.42 -0.53 -7.76
CA ILE A 230 3.14 -1.78 -7.54
C ILE A 230 3.58 -1.83 -6.09
N PHE A 231 3.70 -3.04 -5.57
CA PHE A 231 4.09 -3.28 -4.18
C PHE A 231 5.25 -4.26 -4.14
N ALA A 232 6.21 -4.00 -3.27
CA ALA A 232 7.25 -4.94 -2.93
C ALA A 232 7.34 -5.08 -1.41
N LEU A 233 7.53 -6.30 -0.93
CA LEU A 233 7.99 -6.54 0.43
C LEU A 233 9.51 -6.66 0.38
N THR A 234 10.26 -5.90 1.18
CA THR A 234 11.73 -5.93 1.20
C THR A 234 12.30 -6.25 2.57
N ASP A 235 13.44 -6.94 2.58
CA ASP A 235 14.17 -7.35 3.78
C ASP A 235 15.21 -6.30 4.25
N GLY A 236 15.37 -5.21 3.49
CA GLY A 236 16.36 -4.17 3.76
C GLY A 236 17.82 -4.57 3.53
N LYS A 237 18.06 -5.74 2.97
CA LYS A 237 19.39 -6.27 2.63
C LYS A 237 19.59 -6.41 1.12
N GLY A 238 18.59 -6.01 0.34
CA GLY A 238 18.55 -6.08 -1.12
C GLY A 238 17.64 -7.17 -1.68
N GLY A 239 17.11 -8.04 -0.82
CA GLY A 239 16.06 -9.00 -1.17
C GLY A 239 14.69 -8.36 -1.19
N TYR A 240 13.84 -8.79 -2.11
CA TYR A 240 12.44 -8.35 -2.18
C TYR A 240 11.55 -9.40 -2.82
N ALA A 241 10.27 -9.37 -2.44
CA ALA A 241 9.19 -10.13 -3.05
C ALA A 241 8.24 -9.15 -3.74
N LEU A 242 8.01 -9.31 -5.04
CA LEU A 242 7.08 -8.47 -5.79
C LEU A 242 5.67 -8.99 -5.62
N LEU A 243 4.76 -8.11 -5.23
CA LEU A 243 3.33 -8.39 -5.07
C LEU A 243 2.55 -7.96 -6.32
N PRO A 244 1.27 -8.38 -6.47
CA PRO A 244 0.44 -7.95 -7.59
C PRO A 244 0.31 -6.43 -7.68
N GLU A 245 0.24 -5.94 -8.91
CA GLU A 245 -0.09 -4.56 -9.20
C GLU A 245 -1.58 -4.27 -9.03
N ALA A 246 -1.92 -2.99 -8.87
CA ALA A 246 -3.28 -2.50 -8.82
C ALA A 246 -3.43 -1.12 -9.46
N LYS A 247 -4.65 -0.75 -9.79
CA LYS A 247 -5.02 0.63 -10.13
C LYS A 247 -6.13 1.07 -9.19
N ASP A 248 -5.92 2.21 -8.53
CA ASP A 248 -6.92 2.87 -7.70
C ASP A 248 -7.64 4.01 -8.44
N TYR A 249 -8.73 4.47 -7.85
CA TYR A 249 -9.59 5.55 -8.36
C TYR A 249 -9.72 6.62 -7.28
N LYS A 250 -8.91 7.69 -7.40
CA LYS A 250 -8.73 8.68 -6.32
C LYS A 250 -9.83 9.74 -6.26
N ARG A 251 -10.48 10.07 -7.38
CA ARG A 251 -11.48 11.13 -7.41
C ARG A 251 -12.83 10.67 -6.87
N ILE A 252 -13.52 11.58 -6.16
CA ILE A 252 -14.82 11.28 -5.55
C ILE A 252 -15.93 11.08 -6.58
N GLY A 253 -15.87 11.75 -7.73
CA GLY A 253 -16.88 11.74 -8.77
C GLY A 253 -16.53 10.80 -9.92
N GLU A 254 -17.57 10.39 -10.65
CA GLU A 254 -17.45 9.56 -11.85
C GLU A 254 -16.61 10.29 -12.94
N GLY A 255 -15.96 9.48 -13.81
CA GLY A 255 -15.05 10.01 -14.83
C GLY A 255 -13.84 10.77 -14.26
N ASP A 256 -13.41 10.39 -13.05
CA ASP A 256 -12.29 11.03 -12.33
C ASP A 256 -12.49 12.54 -12.14
N THR A 257 -13.65 12.94 -11.68
CA THR A 257 -14.01 14.34 -11.39
C THR A 257 -14.07 14.64 -9.90
N GLY A 258 -14.06 15.92 -9.54
CA GLY A 258 -14.18 16.36 -8.15
C GLY A 258 -12.89 16.26 -7.35
N LEU A 259 -13.02 16.20 -6.02
CA LEU A 259 -11.89 16.24 -5.09
C LEU A 259 -11.16 14.89 -5.04
N ASN A 260 -9.86 14.93 -4.75
CA ASN A 260 -9.08 13.75 -4.39
C ASN A 260 -9.56 13.16 -3.05
N THR A 261 -9.55 11.86 -2.98
CA THR A 261 -9.88 11.05 -1.79
C THR A 261 -8.72 10.12 -1.44
N GLY A 262 -8.90 9.27 -0.44
CA GLY A 262 -7.96 8.16 -0.19
C GLY A 262 -8.11 7.00 -1.17
N GLY A 263 -9.07 7.04 -2.11
CA GLY A 263 -9.42 5.98 -3.07
C GLY A 263 -10.87 5.54 -2.93
N MET A 264 -11.56 5.49 -4.07
CA MET A 264 -12.98 5.11 -4.18
C MET A 264 -13.18 3.66 -4.66
N GLY A 265 -12.11 3.00 -5.02
CA GLY A 265 -12.07 1.62 -5.47
C GLY A 265 -10.73 1.28 -6.08
N ALA A 266 -10.50 0.00 -6.36
CA ALA A 266 -9.29 -0.49 -7.03
C ALA A 266 -9.56 -1.77 -7.81
N VAL A 267 -8.70 -2.06 -8.78
CA VAL A 267 -8.73 -3.27 -9.61
C VAL A 267 -7.32 -3.87 -9.66
N SER A 268 -7.21 -5.20 -9.57
CA SER A 268 -5.98 -5.97 -9.73
C SER A 268 -6.30 -7.32 -10.42
N PRO A 269 -5.58 -7.78 -11.46
CA PRO A 269 -4.43 -7.13 -12.09
C PRO A 269 -4.81 -5.92 -12.95
N VAL A 270 -3.80 -5.19 -13.41
CA VAL A 270 -3.95 -4.06 -14.32
C VAL A 270 -3.69 -4.54 -15.76
N PRO A 271 -4.68 -4.53 -16.69
CA PRO A 271 -4.56 -5.17 -17.99
C PRO A 271 -3.44 -4.63 -18.88
N PHE A 272 -3.07 -3.35 -18.76
CA PHE A 272 -1.99 -2.75 -19.54
C PHE A 272 -0.58 -3.00 -18.96
N PHE A 273 -0.48 -3.58 -17.75
CA PHE A 273 0.80 -3.92 -17.12
C PHE A 273 1.33 -5.24 -17.68
N ASP A 274 1.74 -5.21 -18.96
CA ASP A 274 2.29 -6.36 -19.65
C ASP A 274 3.72 -6.72 -19.20
N ALA A 275 4.24 -7.82 -19.74
CA ALA A 275 5.58 -8.32 -19.40
C ALA A 275 6.69 -7.29 -19.70
N ALA A 276 6.56 -6.51 -20.77
CA ALA A 276 7.57 -5.53 -21.17
C ALA A 276 7.57 -4.32 -20.22
N LEU A 277 6.39 -3.81 -19.86
CA LEU A 277 6.26 -2.74 -18.87
C LEU A 277 6.73 -3.21 -17.49
N ARG A 278 6.38 -4.44 -17.10
CA ARG A 278 6.84 -5.05 -15.86
C ARG A 278 8.37 -5.14 -15.78
N GLU A 279 9.02 -5.71 -16.80
CA GLU A 279 10.48 -5.82 -16.86
C GLU A 279 11.14 -4.44 -16.75
N ARG A 280 10.61 -3.47 -17.49
CA ARG A 280 11.13 -2.10 -17.47
C ARG A 280 10.96 -1.45 -16.10
N THR A 281 9.80 -1.60 -15.47
CA THR A 281 9.52 -1.05 -14.12
C THR A 281 10.44 -1.67 -13.07
N VAL A 282 10.66 -2.98 -13.12
CA VAL A 282 11.57 -3.66 -12.20
C VAL A 282 12.98 -3.10 -12.36
N ARG A 283 13.51 -3.07 -13.58
CA ARG A 283 14.87 -2.64 -13.87
C ARG A 283 15.13 -1.16 -13.59
N GLU A 284 14.18 -0.28 -13.92
CA GLU A 284 14.39 1.18 -13.88
C GLU A 284 13.94 1.81 -12.56
N ILE A 285 13.05 1.15 -11.81
CA ILE A 285 12.44 1.73 -10.60
C ILE A 285 12.63 0.83 -9.38
N ILE A 286 12.16 -0.42 -9.41
CA ILE A 286 12.09 -1.25 -8.21
C ILE A 286 13.50 -1.63 -7.73
N GLU A 287 14.32 -2.23 -8.59
CA GLU A 287 15.69 -2.61 -8.24
C GLU A 287 16.54 -1.42 -7.80
N PRO A 288 16.55 -0.27 -8.53
CA PRO A 288 17.26 0.92 -8.07
C PRO A 288 16.77 1.45 -6.72
N THR A 289 15.47 1.38 -6.43
CA THR A 289 14.92 1.77 -5.13
C THR A 289 15.43 0.85 -4.02
N ILE A 290 15.29 -0.47 -4.17
CA ILE A 290 15.73 -1.44 -3.16
C ILE A 290 17.24 -1.34 -2.91
N GLN A 291 18.03 -1.21 -3.98
CA GLN A 291 19.49 -1.02 -3.85
C GLN A 291 19.85 0.35 -3.26
N GLY A 292 19.08 1.38 -3.56
CA GLY A 292 19.22 2.72 -3.01
C GLY A 292 19.02 2.75 -1.50
N LEU A 293 17.99 2.06 -0.99
CA LEU A 293 17.76 1.90 0.45
C LEU A 293 18.98 1.31 1.16
N VAL A 294 19.58 0.27 0.60
CA VAL A 294 20.80 -0.35 1.15
C VAL A 294 21.98 0.60 1.10
N LYS A 295 22.19 1.28 -0.03
CA LYS A 295 23.32 2.21 -0.24
C LYS A 295 23.27 3.41 0.70
N ASP A 296 22.08 3.96 0.93
CA ASP A 296 21.88 5.13 1.79
C ASP A 296 21.80 4.74 3.28
N ASN A 297 21.96 3.44 3.61
CA ASN A 297 21.81 2.89 4.96
C ASN A 297 20.46 3.26 5.58
N LEU A 298 19.39 3.15 4.81
CA LEU A 298 18.01 3.32 5.25
C LEU A 298 17.44 1.95 5.66
N PRO A 299 17.34 1.64 6.96
CA PRO A 299 16.86 0.33 7.42
C PRO A 299 15.38 0.15 7.05
N TYR A 300 15.09 -0.84 6.21
CA TYR A 300 13.76 -1.04 5.66
C TYR A 300 13.37 -2.52 5.68
N GLN A 301 12.47 -2.91 6.56
CA GLN A 301 11.82 -4.22 6.55
C GLN A 301 10.31 -3.99 6.46
N GLY A 302 9.69 -4.27 5.32
CA GLY A 302 8.27 -3.99 5.12
C GLY A 302 7.90 -3.75 3.68
N PHE A 303 6.68 -3.26 3.50
CA PHE A 303 6.13 -2.96 2.19
C PHE A 303 6.61 -1.62 1.66
N VAL A 304 6.99 -1.59 0.39
CA VAL A 304 7.18 -0.37 -0.41
C VAL A 304 6.06 -0.31 -1.44
N PHE A 305 5.28 0.73 -1.40
CA PHE A 305 4.31 1.09 -2.41
C PHE A 305 4.96 2.05 -3.41
N PHE A 306 4.88 1.72 -4.66
CA PHE A 306 5.32 2.53 -5.79
C PHE A 306 4.08 3.08 -6.49
N GLY A 307 3.76 4.36 -6.28
CA GLY A 307 2.79 5.10 -7.10
C GLY A 307 3.43 5.47 -8.43
N LEU A 308 2.97 4.87 -9.50
CA LEU A 308 3.59 4.96 -10.82
C LEU A 308 2.63 5.56 -11.84
N ILE A 309 3.20 6.16 -12.88
CA ILE A 309 2.49 6.55 -14.08
C ILE A 309 3.21 6.03 -15.32
N ASN A 310 2.48 5.34 -16.19
CA ASN A 310 2.99 4.89 -17.48
C ASN A 310 2.84 6.01 -18.52
N THR A 311 3.93 6.71 -18.78
CA THR A 311 3.99 7.81 -19.77
C THR A 311 4.42 7.28 -21.14
N THR A 312 4.35 8.12 -22.17
CA THR A 312 4.88 7.81 -23.51
C THR A 312 6.40 7.56 -23.51
N LYS A 313 7.12 8.00 -22.46
CA LYS A 313 8.56 7.78 -22.27
C LYS A 313 8.86 6.57 -21.37
N GLY A 314 7.83 5.95 -20.80
CA GLY A 314 7.89 4.79 -19.91
C GLY A 314 7.44 5.10 -18.47
N PRO A 315 7.61 4.15 -17.56
CA PRO A 315 7.14 4.31 -16.18
C PRO A 315 7.95 5.37 -15.43
N LYS A 316 7.27 6.19 -14.65
CA LYS A 316 7.87 7.16 -13.74
C LYS A 316 7.22 7.04 -12.34
N VAL A 317 8.00 7.30 -11.30
CA VAL A 317 7.48 7.36 -9.93
C VAL A 317 6.78 8.70 -9.69
N ILE A 318 5.53 8.64 -9.23
CA ILE A 318 4.77 9.78 -8.72
C ILE A 318 5.11 10.01 -7.24
N GLU A 319 5.08 8.92 -6.45
CA GLU A 319 5.32 8.94 -5.01
C GLU A 319 5.68 7.55 -4.49
N TYR A 320 6.30 7.50 -3.32
CA TYR A 320 6.41 6.31 -2.48
C TYR A 320 5.43 6.39 -1.32
N ASN A 321 4.93 5.21 -0.91
CA ASN A 321 4.38 5.06 0.43
C ASN A 321 5.11 3.89 1.11
N VAL A 322 5.35 4.02 2.40
CA VAL A 322 6.18 3.07 3.16
C VAL A 322 5.35 1.97 3.83
N ARG A 323 4.20 1.70 3.26
CA ARG A 323 3.19 0.72 3.68
C ARG A 323 2.35 0.33 2.45
N MET A 324 1.44 -0.60 2.64
CA MET A 324 0.45 -0.95 1.61
C MET A 324 -0.53 0.20 1.38
N GLY A 325 -1.10 0.28 0.17
CA GLY A 325 -2.16 1.23 -0.17
C GLY A 325 -3.51 0.88 0.46
N ASP A 326 -4.44 1.79 0.40
CA ASP A 326 -5.84 1.62 0.79
C ASP A 326 -6.69 2.46 -0.19
N PRO A 327 -7.45 1.84 -1.16
CA PRO A 327 -7.98 0.48 -1.10
C PRO A 327 -7.23 -0.59 -1.95
N GLU A 328 -5.97 -0.39 -2.32
CA GLU A 328 -5.26 -1.38 -3.14
C GLU A 328 -5.02 -2.69 -2.38
N THR A 329 -4.81 -2.63 -1.06
CA THR A 329 -4.61 -3.83 -0.22
C THR A 329 -5.79 -4.78 -0.34
N GLU A 330 -7.01 -4.25 -0.44
CA GLU A 330 -8.25 -4.99 -0.53
C GLU A 330 -8.42 -5.78 -1.84
N VAL A 331 -7.56 -5.53 -2.84
CA VAL A 331 -7.52 -6.32 -4.09
C VAL A 331 -6.21 -7.06 -4.29
N VAL A 332 -5.10 -6.59 -3.72
CA VAL A 332 -3.77 -7.19 -3.85
C VAL A 332 -3.59 -8.37 -2.90
N ILE A 333 -3.83 -8.15 -1.61
CA ILE A 333 -3.61 -9.16 -0.56
C ILE A 333 -4.53 -10.38 -0.70
N PRO A 334 -5.82 -10.27 -1.04
CA PRO A 334 -6.66 -11.44 -1.31
C PRO A 334 -6.17 -12.32 -2.46
N ARG A 335 -5.48 -11.74 -3.45
CA ARG A 335 -4.90 -12.48 -4.56
C ARG A 335 -3.63 -13.27 -4.21
N LEU A 336 -3.00 -13.01 -3.08
CA LEU A 336 -1.84 -13.81 -2.65
C LEU A 336 -2.29 -15.23 -2.28
N GLU A 337 -1.66 -16.24 -2.89
CA GLU A 337 -1.80 -17.63 -2.51
C GLU A 337 -0.69 -18.09 -1.56
N THR A 338 0.47 -17.44 -1.65
CA THR A 338 1.56 -17.63 -0.68
C THR A 338 1.12 -17.19 0.72
N ASP A 339 1.48 -17.98 1.72
CA ASP A 339 1.20 -17.63 3.11
C ASP A 339 1.91 -16.32 3.49
N ILE A 340 1.14 -15.38 4.02
CA ILE A 340 1.67 -14.04 4.34
C ILE A 340 2.65 -14.08 5.52
N ILE A 341 2.49 -15.03 6.45
CA ILE A 341 3.42 -15.20 7.57
C ILE A 341 4.77 -15.73 7.06
N ASP A 342 4.78 -16.64 6.08
CA ASP A 342 6.03 -17.09 5.44
C ASP A 342 6.79 -15.91 4.81
N LEU A 343 6.07 -14.99 4.17
CA LEU A 343 6.66 -13.76 3.60
C LEU A 343 7.29 -12.88 4.70
N PHE A 344 6.60 -12.68 5.82
CA PHE A 344 7.11 -11.88 6.93
C PHE A 344 8.33 -12.52 7.61
N VAL A 345 8.31 -13.83 7.80
CA VAL A 345 9.45 -14.59 8.35
C VAL A 345 10.64 -14.54 7.39
N ALA A 346 10.42 -14.71 6.08
CA ALA A 346 11.48 -14.62 5.08
C ALA A 346 12.07 -13.21 5.00
N MET A 347 11.23 -12.17 5.09
CA MET A 347 11.67 -10.78 5.19
C MET A 347 12.60 -10.57 6.39
N HIS A 348 12.20 -11.01 7.56
CA HIS A 348 13.00 -10.89 8.78
C HIS A 348 14.36 -11.61 8.66
N ASN A 349 14.34 -12.82 8.10
CA ASN A 349 15.53 -13.65 7.93
C ASN A 349 16.44 -13.21 6.77
N GLY A 350 15.96 -12.33 5.87
CA GLY A 350 16.70 -11.92 4.67
C GLY A 350 16.78 -13.03 3.63
N THR A 351 15.67 -13.74 3.40
CA THR A 351 15.56 -14.88 2.47
C THR A 351 14.41 -14.72 1.49
N LEU A 352 13.92 -13.48 1.29
CA LEU A 352 12.81 -13.19 0.35
C LEU A 352 13.12 -13.59 -1.09
N ASP A 353 14.38 -13.50 -1.51
CA ASP A 353 14.87 -13.90 -2.83
C ASP A 353 14.78 -15.41 -3.10
N GLN A 354 14.59 -16.22 -2.05
CA GLN A 354 14.42 -17.66 -2.13
C GLN A 354 12.94 -18.09 -2.23
N LEU A 355 12.01 -17.16 -2.06
CA LEU A 355 10.57 -17.42 -2.13
C LEU A 355 10.00 -17.06 -3.50
N SER A 356 9.10 -17.92 -3.98
CA SER A 356 8.25 -17.62 -5.13
C SER A 356 6.88 -17.20 -4.64
N VAL A 357 6.46 -16.00 -5.01
CA VAL A 357 5.13 -15.49 -4.67
C VAL A 357 4.10 -16.08 -5.64
N ALA A 358 3.21 -16.92 -5.13
CA ALA A 358 2.07 -17.44 -5.87
C ALA A 358 0.89 -16.50 -5.76
N VAL A 359 0.20 -16.27 -6.88
CA VAL A 359 -0.88 -15.29 -6.99
C VAL A 359 -2.07 -15.89 -7.73
N ASN A 360 -3.27 -15.70 -7.20
CA ASN A 360 -4.52 -16.05 -7.87
C ASN A 360 -4.64 -15.27 -9.20
N PRO A 361 -4.80 -15.93 -10.34
CA PRO A 361 -4.88 -15.30 -11.65
C PRO A 361 -6.18 -14.54 -11.89
N GLN A 362 -7.22 -14.75 -11.08
CA GLN A 362 -8.48 -14.04 -11.21
C GLN A 362 -8.31 -12.55 -10.94
N THR A 363 -9.19 -11.76 -11.54
CA THR A 363 -9.29 -10.33 -11.25
C THR A 363 -10.02 -10.12 -9.92
N ALA A 364 -9.43 -9.31 -9.05
CA ALA A 364 -10.09 -8.76 -7.88
C ALA A 364 -10.44 -7.29 -8.12
N ALA A 365 -11.65 -6.89 -7.75
CA ALA A 365 -12.08 -5.49 -7.82
C ALA A 365 -12.81 -5.11 -6.53
N THR A 366 -12.54 -3.90 -6.05
CA THR A 366 -13.17 -3.35 -4.84
C THR A 366 -13.86 -2.03 -5.13
N VAL A 367 -15.00 -1.81 -4.46
CA VAL A 367 -15.77 -0.56 -4.50
C VAL A 367 -15.91 -0.04 -3.07
N MET A 368 -15.56 1.22 -2.86
CA MET A 368 -15.57 1.85 -1.55
C MET A 368 -16.91 2.55 -1.31
N ALA A 369 -17.64 2.15 -0.26
CA ALA A 369 -18.76 2.90 0.30
C ALA A 369 -18.23 3.98 1.25
N VAL A 370 -18.67 5.23 1.06
CA VAL A 370 -18.19 6.40 1.79
C VAL A 370 -19.33 7.19 2.44
N SER A 371 -19.03 7.93 3.49
CA SER A 371 -19.96 8.84 4.15
C SER A 371 -20.29 10.03 3.26
N GLY A 372 -21.55 10.47 3.26
CA GLY A 372 -21.99 11.67 2.54
C GLY A 372 -21.22 12.90 3.01
N GLY A 373 -20.74 13.67 2.02
CA GLY A 373 -19.85 14.82 2.25
C GLY A 373 -18.34 14.52 2.19
N TYR A 374 -17.94 13.24 2.27
CA TYR A 374 -16.54 12.86 2.08
C TYR A 374 -16.03 13.25 0.67
N PRO A 375 -14.79 13.74 0.48
CA PRO A 375 -13.68 13.90 1.44
C PRO A 375 -13.74 15.20 2.27
N GLY A 376 -14.81 15.99 2.17
CA GLY A 376 -15.05 17.14 3.03
C GLY A 376 -15.58 16.76 4.41
N ALA A 377 -16.42 17.60 5.01
CA ALA A 377 -17.06 17.32 6.28
C ALA A 377 -18.14 16.25 6.13
N TYR A 378 -18.18 15.28 7.04
CA TYR A 378 -19.16 14.22 7.09
C TYR A 378 -19.59 13.90 8.52
N GLU A 379 -20.82 13.37 8.65
CA GLU A 379 -21.35 12.91 9.93
C GLU A 379 -20.91 11.47 10.21
N LYS A 380 -20.73 11.15 11.48
CA LYS A 380 -20.41 9.81 11.99
C LYS A 380 -21.59 9.24 12.79
N GLY A 381 -21.51 7.95 13.15
CA GLY A 381 -22.50 7.30 14.01
C GLY A 381 -23.78 6.86 13.30
N LYS A 382 -23.80 6.84 11.97
CA LYS A 382 -24.93 6.33 11.19
C LYS A 382 -24.98 4.81 11.28
N ALA A 383 -26.13 4.23 11.62
CA ALA A 383 -26.33 2.78 11.66
C ALA A 383 -26.18 2.16 10.26
N ILE A 384 -25.42 1.07 10.17
CA ILE A 384 -25.21 0.32 8.94
C ILE A 384 -26.17 -0.87 8.93
N HIS A 385 -26.96 -1.00 7.88
CA HIS A 385 -27.96 -2.03 7.70
C HIS A 385 -27.61 -2.94 6.52
N GLY A 386 -28.13 -4.18 6.55
CA GLY A 386 -27.94 -5.14 5.45
C GLY A 386 -26.59 -5.84 5.43
N LEU A 387 -25.74 -5.67 6.46
CA LEU A 387 -24.51 -6.43 6.59
C LEU A 387 -24.81 -7.93 6.73
N GLY A 388 -24.06 -8.75 5.99
CA GLY A 388 -24.21 -10.20 5.99
C GLY A 388 -23.12 -10.85 5.16
N ASP A 389 -23.23 -12.16 4.98
CA ASP A 389 -22.35 -12.92 4.08
C ASP A 389 -22.85 -12.77 2.65
N PHE A 390 -22.02 -12.29 1.76
CA PHE A 390 -22.31 -12.12 0.34
C PHE A 390 -21.52 -13.16 -0.46
N GLU A 391 -22.19 -13.98 -1.25
CA GLU A 391 -21.54 -15.01 -2.05
C GLU A 391 -20.51 -14.40 -3.01
N GLY A 392 -19.26 -14.80 -2.86
CA GLY A 392 -18.15 -14.36 -3.70
C GLY A 392 -17.70 -12.91 -3.47
N THR A 393 -18.18 -12.24 -2.42
CA THR A 393 -17.78 -10.89 -2.04
C THR A 393 -17.34 -10.83 -0.58
N THR A 394 -16.17 -10.29 -0.34
CA THR A 394 -15.65 -9.98 1.01
C THR A 394 -15.87 -8.49 1.29
N VAL A 395 -16.44 -8.17 2.45
CA VAL A 395 -16.60 -6.79 2.90
C VAL A 395 -15.52 -6.46 3.91
N TYR A 396 -14.60 -5.57 3.52
CA TYR A 396 -13.58 -5.03 4.41
C TYR A 396 -14.09 -3.75 5.06
N HIS A 397 -14.17 -3.75 6.38
CA HIS A 397 -14.54 -2.58 7.15
C HIS A 397 -13.35 -1.62 7.25
N ALA A 398 -13.63 -0.33 7.07
CA ALA A 398 -12.68 0.77 7.28
C ALA A 398 -13.20 1.66 8.43
N GLY A 399 -13.83 2.77 8.11
CA GLY A 399 -14.38 3.70 9.10
C GLY A 399 -15.67 3.18 9.73
N THR A 400 -15.61 2.08 10.46
CA THR A 400 -16.73 1.49 11.20
C THR A 400 -16.41 1.30 12.68
N LYS A 401 -17.41 1.37 13.52
CA LYS A 401 -17.29 1.17 14.96
C LYS A 401 -18.20 0.02 15.42
N PRO A 402 -17.67 -0.94 16.21
CA PRO A 402 -18.47 -2.01 16.76
C PRO A 402 -19.47 -1.50 17.80
N GLY A 403 -20.61 -2.21 17.95
CA GLY A 403 -21.68 -1.93 18.89
C GLY A 403 -22.79 -2.96 18.74
N GLU A 404 -23.94 -2.74 19.37
CA GLU A 404 -25.15 -3.56 19.13
C GLU A 404 -25.53 -3.52 17.64
N VAL A 405 -25.32 -2.37 16.99
CA VAL A 405 -25.37 -2.18 15.57
C VAL A 405 -24.05 -1.53 15.16
N ILE A 406 -23.45 -1.99 14.07
CA ILE A 406 -22.22 -1.37 13.52
C ILE A 406 -22.60 0.01 12.98
N THR A 407 -21.77 1.02 13.28
CA THR A 407 -22.00 2.40 12.87
C THR A 407 -20.82 2.97 12.11
N THR A 408 -21.06 4.01 11.30
CA THR A 408 -19.99 4.75 10.60
C THR A 408 -19.14 5.53 11.59
N SER A 409 -17.80 5.55 11.38
CA SER A 409 -16.83 6.30 12.19
C SER A 409 -15.81 7.06 11.34
N GLY A 410 -15.83 6.88 10.02
CA GLY A 410 -14.88 7.48 9.07
C GLY A 410 -15.53 7.96 7.78
N GLY A 411 -14.73 8.56 6.92
CA GLY A 411 -15.14 8.99 5.59
C GLY A 411 -15.30 7.81 4.65
N ARG A 412 -14.26 6.98 4.47
CA ARG A 412 -14.37 5.65 3.84
C ARG A 412 -14.86 4.68 4.88
N VAL A 413 -15.94 3.97 4.59
CA VAL A 413 -16.67 3.15 5.57
C VAL A 413 -16.42 1.67 5.36
N MET A 414 -16.59 1.18 4.14
CA MET A 414 -16.41 -0.24 3.79
C MET A 414 -15.97 -0.40 2.33
N ALA A 415 -15.17 -1.42 2.07
CA ALA A 415 -14.76 -1.86 0.73
C ALA A 415 -15.43 -3.20 0.40
N PHE A 416 -16.05 -3.29 -0.75
CA PHE A 416 -16.71 -4.50 -1.25
C PHE A 416 -15.84 -5.12 -2.33
N THR A 417 -15.16 -6.21 -2.01
CA THR A 417 -14.17 -6.87 -2.88
C THR A 417 -14.67 -8.20 -3.37
N SER A 418 -14.61 -8.41 -4.68
CA SER A 418 -14.99 -9.67 -5.32
C SER A 418 -13.96 -10.14 -6.32
N PHE A 419 -13.99 -11.45 -6.61
CA PHE A 419 -13.21 -12.07 -7.66
C PHE A 419 -14.09 -12.36 -8.88
N GLY A 420 -13.50 -12.20 -10.09
CA GLY A 420 -14.12 -12.54 -11.36
C GLY A 420 -13.10 -13.07 -12.37
N ALA A 421 -13.59 -13.65 -13.47
CA ALA A 421 -12.74 -14.00 -14.60
C ALA A 421 -12.12 -12.74 -15.25
N ASP A 422 -12.83 -11.63 -15.15
CA ASP A 422 -12.40 -10.28 -15.56
C ASP A 422 -12.90 -9.22 -14.57
N LYS A 423 -12.57 -7.95 -14.84
CA LYS A 423 -12.98 -6.81 -14.00
C LYS A 423 -14.48 -6.61 -13.95
N ASP A 424 -15.18 -6.87 -15.07
CA ASP A 424 -16.60 -6.60 -15.17
C ASP A 424 -17.40 -7.60 -14.32
N GLU A 425 -17.01 -8.87 -14.32
CA GLU A 425 -17.60 -9.89 -13.43
C GLU A 425 -17.30 -9.58 -11.96
N ALA A 426 -16.06 -9.22 -11.63
CA ALA A 426 -15.67 -8.88 -10.26
C ALA A 426 -16.46 -7.66 -9.75
N LEU A 427 -16.52 -6.58 -10.53
CA LEU A 427 -17.28 -5.36 -10.20
C LEU A 427 -18.77 -5.63 -10.10
N ALA A 428 -19.35 -6.44 -10.99
CA ALA A 428 -20.79 -6.77 -10.92
C ALA A 428 -21.15 -7.40 -9.58
N LYS A 429 -20.31 -8.31 -9.05
CA LYS A 429 -20.50 -8.94 -7.73
C LYS A 429 -20.34 -7.92 -6.60
N SER A 430 -19.29 -7.09 -6.65
CA SER A 430 -19.06 -6.04 -5.65
C SER A 430 -20.20 -5.04 -5.58
N TYR A 431 -20.72 -4.57 -6.72
CA TYR A 431 -21.88 -3.70 -6.77
C TYR A 431 -23.19 -4.39 -6.34
N ALA A 432 -23.35 -5.68 -6.60
CA ALA A 432 -24.54 -6.43 -6.14
C ALA A 432 -24.57 -6.48 -4.61
N ALA A 433 -23.47 -6.86 -3.96
CA ALA A 433 -23.35 -6.89 -2.51
C ALA A 433 -23.50 -5.49 -1.89
N LEU A 434 -22.88 -4.46 -2.50
CA LEU A 434 -22.95 -3.08 -2.02
C LEU A 434 -24.38 -2.55 -1.99
N LYS A 435 -25.23 -2.93 -2.93
CA LYS A 435 -26.65 -2.50 -2.98
C LYS A 435 -27.52 -3.08 -1.86
N GLU A 436 -27.11 -4.18 -1.25
CA GLU A 436 -27.81 -4.77 -0.11
C GLU A 436 -27.50 -4.05 1.20
N VAL A 437 -26.42 -3.26 1.24
CA VAL A 437 -25.98 -2.52 2.43
C VAL A 437 -26.37 -1.06 2.31
N SER A 438 -26.75 -0.45 3.43
CA SER A 438 -27.11 0.96 3.46
C SER A 438 -26.80 1.63 4.79
N PHE A 439 -26.50 2.90 4.74
CA PHE A 439 -26.50 3.84 5.86
C PHE A 439 -26.85 5.24 5.35
N ASP A 440 -27.34 6.09 6.23
CA ASP A 440 -27.80 7.43 5.85
C ASP A 440 -26.67 8.27 5.24
N GLY A 441 -26.89 8.80 4.04
CA GLY A 441 -25.91 9.56 3.27
C GLY A 441 -24.81 8.71 2.61
N MET A 442 -24.99 7.40 2.45
CA MET A 442 -24.02 6.55 1.75
C MET A 442 -23.79 7.01 0.31
N ASN A 443 -22.53 7.07 -0.12
CA ASN A 443 -22.13 7.36 -1.48
C ASN A 443 -21.06 6.38 -1.95
N TYR A 444 -20.96 6.15 -3.27
CA TYR A 444 -19.92 5.33 -3.93
C TYR A 444 -19.87 5.68 -5.42
N ARG A 445 -18.78 5.34 -6.09
CA ARG A 445 -18.67 5.47 -7.55
C ARG A 445 -19.25 4.24 -8.24
N THR A 446 -19.91 4.44 -9.39
CA THR A 446 -20.50 3.36 -10.20
C THR A 446 -19.65 3.00 -11.42
N ASP A 447 -18.55 3.70 -11.64
CA ASP A 447 -17.69 3.62 -12.82
C ASP A 447 -16.27 3.10 -12.52
N ILE A 448 -16.02 2.44 -11.38
CA ILE A 448 -14.70 1.86 -11.08
C ILE A 448 -14.31 0.92 -12.24
N GLY A 449 -13.07 1.05 -12.75
CA GLY A 449 -12.59 0.27 -13.89
C GLY A 449 -12.96 0.85 -15.25
N PHE A 450 -13.50 2.06 -15.33
CA PHE A 450 -14.03 2.66 -16.57
C PHE A 450 -12.96 2.84 -17.67
N ASP A 451 -11.71 2.92 -17.32
CA ASP A 451 -10.56 3.16 -18.21
C ASP A 451 -9.62 1.94 -18.37
N LEU A 452 -10.05 0.75 -17.89
CA LEU A 452 -9.33 -0.53 -17.98
C LEU A 452 -9.95 -1.49 -18.99
#